data_62173b0784f9ece853d3828a138a1445
#
_entry.id   62173b0784f9ece853d3828a138a1445
#
_cell.length_a   1.000
_cell.length_b   1.000
_cell.length_c   1.000
_cell.angle_alpha   90.00
_cell.angle_beta   90.00
_cell.angle_gamma   90.00
#
_symmetry.space_group_name_H-M   'P 1'
#
loop_
_entity.id
_entity.type
_entity.pdbx_description
1 polymer ?
#
loop_
_entity_poly.entity_id
_entity_poly.type
_entity_poly.pdbx_seq_one_letter_code
_entity_poly.pdbx_strand_id
1 'polypeptide(L)'
;HADGSTVEKGVTTLDIVDDGGYNITAVQADTVAAQLKNADAGSIAVINGNYALAAGLKIADALASEDASGEAAQTYANIVAVRKADVDSAKTKALVAALTTQKVKDYINNTYNGAVVPIF
;
A
#
# COMPACT_ATOMS: atom_id res chain seq x y z
N HIS A 1 5.07 15.64 -11.68
CA HIS A 1 4.99 17.05 -12.11
C HIS A 1 5.67 17.23 -13.47
N ALA A 2 5.11 18.11 -14.31
CA ALA A 2 5.64 18.41 -15.66
C ALA A 2 7.05 19.02 -15.61
N ASP A 3 7.45 19.60 -14.50
CA ASP A 3 8.76 20.21 -14.26
C ASP A 3 9.80 19.23 -13.67
N GLY A 4 9.44 17.95 -13.50
CA GLY A 4 10.30 16.94 -12.91
C GLY A 4 10.48 17.07 -11.41
N SER A 5 9.74 17.95 -10.72
CA SER A 5 9.79 18.06 -9.27
C SER A 5 9.18 16.84 -8.60
N THR A 6 9.73 16.45 -7.45
CA THR A 6 9.15 15.42 -6.59
C THR A 6 8.07 16.03 -5.71
N VAL A 7 7.04 15.26 -5.41
CA VAL A 7 5.95 15.71 -4.53
C VAL A 7 6.35 15.47 -3.09
N GLU A 8 6.67 16.52 -2.37
CA GLU A 8 6.91 16.46 -0.91
C GLU A 8 5.61 16.27 -0.10
N LYS A 9 4.46 16.49 -0.73
CA LYS A 9 3.12 16.33 -0.16
C LYS A 9 2.29 15.44 -1.07
N GLY A 10 1.30 14.75 -0.51
CA GLY A 10 0.44 13.84 -1.25
C GLY A 10 -0.09 14.43 -2.56
N VAL A 11 -0.09 13.62 -3.62
CA VAL A 11 -0.61 13.98 -4.95
C VAL A 11 -2.11 13.76 -4.99
N THR A 12 -2.82 14.63 -5.69
CA THR A 12 -4.25 14.52 -5.95
C THR A 12 -4.52 14.45 -7.45
N THR A 13 -5.73 14.14 -7.85
CA THR A 13 -6.14 14.18 -9.27
C THR A 13 -5.98 15.56 -9.90
N LEU A 14 -5.92 16.63 -9.09
CA LEU A 14 -5.71 18.00 -9.57
C LEU A 14 -4.25 18.28 -9.98
N ASP A 15 -3.34 17.43 -9.56
CA ASP A 15 -1.91 17.54 -9.90
C ASP A 15 -1.55 16.82 -11.21
N ILE A 16 -2.51 16.15 -11.85
CA ILE A 16 -2.32 15.44 -13.10
C ILE A 16 -2.25 16.47 -14.25
N VAL A 17 -1.11 16.52 -14.90
CA VAL A 17 -0.86 17.44 -16.04
C VAL A 17 -1.17 16.77 -17.38
N ASP A 18 -0.89 15.48 -17.48
CA ASP A 18 -1.17 14.64 -18.63
C ASP A 18 -1.70 13.30 -18.13
N ASP A 19 -2.93 12.98 -18.50
CA ASP A 19 -3.58 11.72 -18.12
C ASP A 19 -3.25 10.56 -19.08
N GLY A 20 -2.46 10.82 -20.12
CA GLY A 20 -2.12 9.82 -21.13
C GLY A 20 -3.34 9.29 -21.90
N GLY A 21 -4.45 10.02 -21.91
CA GLY A 21 -5.71 9.62 -22.52
C GLY A 21 -6.55 8.66 -21.65
N TYR A 22 -6.21 8.51 -20.37
CA TYR A 22 -6.99 7.71 -19.42
C TYR A 22 -8.02 8.56 -18.67
N ASN A 23 -9.20 7.99 -18.45
CA ASN A 23 -10.17 8.57 -17.52
C ASN A 23 -9.85 8.10 -16.10
N ILE A 24 -9.22 8.97 -15.29
CA ILE A 24 -8.75 8.66 -13.95
C ILE A 24 -9.85 8.99 -12.93
N THR A 25 -10.35 7.97 -12.25
CA THR A 25 -11.40 8.11 -11.23
C THR A 25 -10.85 7.72 -9.86
N ALA A 26 -10.87 8.65 -8.91
CA ALA A 26 -10.55 8.37 -7.51
C ALA A 26 -11.78 7.78 -6.80
N VAL A 27 -11.60 6.62 -6.18
CA VAL A 27 -12.66 5.90 -5.45
C VAL A 27 -12.15 5.44 -4.09
N GLN A 28 -13.06 5.05 -3.20
CA GLN A 28 -12.68 4.53 -1.88
C GLN A 28 -11.95 3.19 -2.02
N ALA A 29 -10.86 3.03 -1.26
CA ALA A 29 -9.92 1.91 -1.38
C ALA A 29 -10.58 0.53 -1.26
N ASP A 30 -11.57 0.38 -0.38
CA ASP A 30 -12.33 -0.86 -0.17
C ASP A 30 -13.29 -1.21 -1.31
N THR A 31 -13.61 -0.25 -2.19
CA THR A 31 -14.54 -0.44 -3.32
C THR A 31 -13.84 -0.66 -4.66
N VAL A 32 -12.54 -0.33 -4.78
CA VAL A 32 -11.79 -0.37 -6.05
C VAL A 32 -11.89 -1.73 -6.73
N ALA A 33 -11.65 -2.82 -6.00
CA ALA A 33 -11.68 -4.17 -6.57
C ALA A 33 -13.06 -4.57 -7.10
N ALA A 34 -14.14 -4.14 -6.42
CA ALA A 34 -15.50 -4.39 -6.86
C ALA A 34 -15.85 -3.57 -8.11
N GLN A 35 -15.39 -2.33 -8.17
CA GLN A 35 -15.61 -1.47 -9.34
C GLN A 35 -14.85 -1.99 -10.56
N LEU A 36 -13.61 -2.47 -10.39
CA LEU A 36 -12.83 -3.06 -11.48
C LEU A 36 -13.54 -4.26 -12.12
N LYS A 37 -14.22 -5.10 -11.32
CA LYS A 37 -14.99 -6.25 -11.84
C LYS A 37 -16.14 -5.84 -12.77
N ASN A 38 -16.68 -4.65 -12.60
CA ASN A 38 -17.81 -4.12 -13.36
C ASN A 38 -17.39 -3.06 -14.38
N ALA A 39 -16.12 -2.79 -14.48
CA ALA A 39 -15.57 -1.79 -15.41
C ALA A 39 -15.47 -2.35 -16.83
N ASP A 40 -15.36 -1.45 -17.80
CA ASP A 40 -15.20 -1.81 -19.22
C ASP A 40 -13.89 -2.58 -19.46
N ALA A 41 -13.88 -3.38 -20.50
CA ALA A 41 -12.68 -4.11 -20.91
C ALA A 41 -11.51 -3.15 -21.19
N GLY A 42 -10.35 -3.47 -20.65
CA GLY A 42 -9.15 -2.61 -20.71
C GLY A 42 -8.99 -1.66 -19.54
N SER A 43 -9.97 -1.58 -18.63
CA SER A 43 -9.81 -0.82 -17.38
C SER A 43 -8.73 -1.43 -16.50
N ILE A 44 -7.96 -0.55 -15.84
CA ILE A 44 -6.94 -0.93 -14.84
C ILE A 44 -7.25 -0.24 -13.51
N ALA A 45 -6.76 -0.79 -12.41
CA ALA A 45 -6.93 -0.19 -11.09
C ALA A 45 -5.69 -0.36 -10.23
N VAL A 46 -5.40 0.64 -9.42
CA VAL A 46 -4.39 0.57 -8.35
C VAL A 46 -5.09 0.17 -7.07
N ILE A 47 -4.72 -0.97 -6.51
CA ILE A 47 -5.41 -1.58 -5.36
C ILE A 47 -4.39 -1.90 -4.28
N ASN A 48 -4.62 -1.48 -3.04
CA ASN A 48 -3.79 -1.88 -1.91
C ASN A 48 -3.84 -3.40 -1.71
N GLY A 49 -2.70 -4.02 -1.41
CA GLY A 49 -2.54 -5.47 -1.35
C GLY A 49 -3.54 -6.18 -0.42
N ASN A 50 -3.85 -5.61 0.74
CA ASN A 50 -4.85 -6.14 1.66
C ASN A 50 -6.27 -6.15 1.08
N TYR A 51 -6.67 -5.11 0.34
CA TYR A 51 -7.98 -5.08 -0.34
C TYR A 51 -8.03 -6.00 -1.55
N ALA A 52 -6.93 -6.11 -2.30
CA ALA A 52 -6.82 -7.07 -3.40
C ALA A 52 -7.03 -8.51 -2.88
N LEU A 53 -6.34 -8.87 -1.80
CA LEU A 53 -6.44 -10.18 -1.16
C LEU A 53 -7.86 -10.45 -0.64
N ALA A 54 -8.48 -9.48 0.05
CA ALA A 54 -9.85 -9.59 0.55
C ALA A 54 -10.89 -9.78 -0.59
N ALA A 55 -10.60 -9.23 -1.77
CA ALA A 55 -11.42 -9.40 -2.98
C ALA A 55 -11.14 -10.70 -3.74
N GLY A 56 -10.21 -11.55 -3.26
CA GLY A 56 -9.80 -12.79 -3.90
C GLY A 56 -8.88 -12.63 -5.11
N LEU A 57 -8.29 -11.43 -5.28
CA LEU A 57 -7.28 -11.18 -6.32
C LEU A 57 -5.93 -11.74 -5.89
N LYS A 58 -5.13 -12.19 -6.86
CA LYS A 58 -3.78 -12.71 -6.62
C LYS A 58 -2.75 -11.69 -7.05
N ILE A 59 -1.76 -11.45 -6.22
CA ILE A 59 -0.64 -10.53 -6.56
C ILE A 59 0.13 -11.02 -7.79
N ALA A 60 0.24 -12.34 -7.97
CA ALA A 60 0.89 -12.92 -9.13
C ALA A 60 0.22 -12.57 -10.48
N ASP A 61 -1.05 -12.18 -10.45
CA ASP A 61 -1.82 -11.81 -11.64
C ASP A 61 -1.79 -10.26 -11.86
N ALA A 62 -1.13 -9.51 -10.99
CA ALA A 62 -1.01 -8.06 -11.13
C ALA A 62 -0.10 -7.69 -12.31
N LEU A 63 -0.46 -6.65 -13.05
CA LEU A 63 0.37 -6.09 -14.13
C LEU A 63 1.68 -5.52 -13.61
N ALA A 64 1.63 -4.91 -12.42
CA ALA A 64 2.78 -4.37 -11.71
C ALA A 64 2.49 -4.35 -10.21
N SER A 65 3.54 -4.37 -9.40
CA SER A 65 3.46 -4.18 -7.94
C SER A 65 4.62 -3.30 -7.46
N GLU A 66 4.41 -2.58 -6.37
CA GLU A 66 5.47 -1.80 -5.74
C GLU A 66 6.57 -2.71 -5.17
N ASP A 67 7.82 -2.28 -5.33
CA ASP A 67 8.96 -2.99 -4.75
C ASP A 67 9.03 -2.74 -3.24
N ALA A 68 9.15 -3.83 -2.46
CA ALA A 68 9.26 -3.78 -1.01
C ALA A 68 10.49 -3.00 -0.49
N SER A 69 11.53 -2.87 -1.30
CA SER A 69 12.75 -2.10 -1.02
C SER A 69 12.69 -0.66 -1.52
N GLY A 70 11.60 -0.30 -2.24
CA GLY A 70 11.43 1.03 -2.82
C GLY A 70 11.11 2.11 -1.77
N GLU A 71 11.27 3.37 -2.17
CA GLU A 71 10.95 4.54 -1.34
C GLU A 71 9.46 4.58 -0.94
N ALA A 72 8.57 4.12 -1.82
CA ALA A 72 7.14 4.01 -1.55
C ALA A 72 6.86 3.06 -0.37
N ALA A 73 7.54 1.92 -0.27
CA ALA A 73 7.38 0.98 0.82
C ALA A 73 7.75 1.60 2.19
N GLN A 74 8.77 2.45 2.22
CA GLN A 74 9.17 3.18 3.43
C GLN A 74 8.18 4.30 3.78
N THR A 75 7.71 5.04 2.78
CA THR A 75 6.82 6.19 2.97
C THR A 75 5.43 5.79 3.40
N TYR A 76 4.89 4.70 2.86
CA TYR A 76 3.51 4.24 3.09
C TYR A 76 3.41 3.01 3.99
N ALA A 77 4.50 2.66 4.68
CA ALA A 77 4.49 1.57 5.64
C ALA A 77 3.44 1.76 6.74
N ASN A 78 2.80 0.67 7.15
CA ASN A 78 2.00 0.69 8.36
C ASN A 78 2.90 0.87 9.58
N ILE A 79 2.47 1.71 10.51
CA ILE A 79 3.26 2.11 11.68
C ILE A 79 2.53 1.83 13.00
N VAL A 80 3.29 1.73 14.07
CA VAL A 80 2.77 1.80 15.44
C VAL A 80 2.78 3.26 15.88
N ALA A 81 1.61 3.88 15.96
CA ALA A 81 1.48 5.26 16.43
C ALA A 81 1.20 5.30 17.94
N VAL A 82 1.94 6.11 18.67
CA VAL A 82 1.78 6.32 20.11
C VAL A 82 1.86 7.81 20.45
N ARG A 83 1.42 8.18 21.66
CA ARG A 83 1.63 9.55 22.14
C ARG A 83 3.13 9.81 22.31
N LYS A 84 3.55 11.06 22.10
CA LYS A 84 4.96 11.46 22.22
C LYS A 84 5.58 11.06 23.57
N ALA A 85 4.81 11.16 24.66
CA ALA A 85 5.26 10.79 26.00
C ALA A 85 5.49 9.27 26.18
N ASP A 86 4.89 8.45 25.32
CA ASP A 86 4.91 6.99 25.43
C ASP A 86 5.92 6.32 24.47
N VAL A 87 6.62 7.10 23.63
CA VAL A 87 7.56 6.56 22.62
C VAL A 87 8.59 5.64 23.25
N ASP A 88 9.19 6.06 24.37
CA ASP A 88 10.22 5.31 25.07
C ASP A 88 9.70 4.41 26.19
N SER A 89 8.38 4.30 26.35
CA SER A 89 7.79 3.48 27.42
C SER A 89 8.11 2.00 27.21
N ALA A 90 8.23 1.27 28.31
CA ALA A 90 8.44 -0.19 28.28
C ALA A 90 7.33 -0.91 27.50
N LYS A 91 6.09 -0.42 27.58
CA LYS A 91 4.94 -0.95 26.85
C LYS A 91 5.12 -0.81 25.33
N THR A 92 5.50 0.36 24.84
CA THR A 92 5.73 0.60 23.41
C THR A 92 6.88 -0.26 22.90
N LYS A 93 8.00 -0.30 23.63
CA LYS A 93 9.16 -1.12 23.27
C LYS A 93 8.81 -2.61 23.19
N ALA A 94 8.05 -3.11 24.18
CA ALA A 94 7.59 -4.50 24.17
C ALA A 94 6.67 -4.82 23.00
N LEU A 95 5.73 -3.91 22.67
CA LEU A 95 4.83 -4.08 21.51
C LEU A 95 5.62 -4.13 20.20
N VAL A 96 6.50 -3.17 19.96
CA VAL A 96 7.32 -3.13 18.75
C VAL A 96 8.18 -4.38 18.64
N ALA A 97 8.86 -4.77 19.72
CA ALA A 97 9.68 -5.99 19.74
C ALA A 97 8.87 -7.25 19.43
N ALA A 98 7.62 -7.34 19.90
CA ALA A 98 6.75 -8.48 19.61
C ALA A 98 6.32 -8.51 18.13
N LEU A 99 6.02 -7.35 17.55
CA LEU A 99 5.56 -7.23 16.16
C LEU A 99 6.68 -7.41 15.12
N THR A 100 7.93 -7.14 15.47
CA THR A 100 9.08 -7.21 14.56
C THR A 100 9.92 -8.49 14.71
N THR A 101 9.31 -9.57 15.22
CA THR A 101 9.99 -10.86 15.34
C THR A 101 10.05 -11.61 14.02
N GLN A 102 11.05 -12.49 13.87
CA GLN A 102 11.13 -13.41 12.72
C GLN A 102 9.86 -14.25 12.56
N LYS A 103 9.24 -14.68 13.66
CA LYS A 103 7.99 -15.42 13.64
C LYS A 103 6.84 -14.64 12.98
N VAL A 104 6.74 -13.33 13.23
CA VAL A 104 5.74 -12.46 12.60
C VAL A 104 6.06 -12.29 11.11
N LYS A 105 7.33 -12.09 10.77
CA LYS A 105 7.78 -12.00 9.38
C LYS A 105 7.43 -13.26 8.58
N ASP A 106 7.72 -14.43 9.13
CA ASP A 106 7.41 -15.72 8.50
C ASP A 106 5.88 -15.90 8.34
N TYR A 107 5.12 -15.52 9.36
CA TYR A 107 3.66 -15.56 9.30
C TYR A 107 3.11 -14.67 8.18
N ILE A 108 3.59 -13.43 8.07
CA ILE A 108 3.18 -12.51 7.00
C ILE A 108 3.49 -13.11 5.63
N ASN A 109 4.72 -13.57 5.41
CA ASN A 109 5.14 -14.14 4.13
C ASN A 109 4.31 -15.37 3.74
N ASN A 110 4.06 -16.27 4.69
CA ASN A 110 3.32 -17.51 4.44
C ASN A 110 1.81 -17.29 4.27
N THR A 111 1.25 -16.27 4.94
CA THR A 111 -0.20 -16.03 4.93
C THR A 111 -0.64 -15.17 3.76
N TYR A 112 0.16 -14.15 3.43
CA TYR A 112 -0.25 -13.12 2.49
C TYR A 112 0.39 -13.24 1.10
N ASN A 113 1.32 -14.18 0.90
CA ASN A 113 1.91 -14.50 -0.41
C ASN A 113 2.32 -13.27 -1.25
N GLY A 114 2.96 -12.29 -0.61
CA GLY A 114 3.42 -11.06 -1.25
C GLY A 114 2.41 -9.91 -1.30
N ALA A 115 1.13 -10.13 -0.91
CA ALA A 115 0.14 -9.06 -0.83
C ALA A 115 0.40 -8.09 0.35
N VAL A 116 1.11 -8.56 1.36
CA VAL A 116 1.63 -7.76 2.47
C VAL A 116 3.11 -8.10 2.63
N VAL A 117 3.95 -7.09 2.70
CA VAL A 117 5.41 -7.27 2.76
C VAL A 117 5.95 -6.69 4.05
N PRO A 118 6.62 -7.50 4.90
CA PRO A 118 7.30 -7.00 6.08
C PRO A 118 8.59 -6.28 5.70
N ILE A 119 8.74 -5.03 6.16
CA ILE A 119 9.90 -4.17 5.86
C ILE A 119 10.82 -3.95 7.10
N PHE A 120 10.72 -4.81 8.08
CA PHE A 120 11.51 -4.78 9.32
C PHE A 120 12.48 -5.98 9.39
#